data_2bc292b231d8e534e4c85c6895a36f9a
#
_entry.id   2bc292b231d8e534e4c85c6895a36f9a
#
_cell.length_a   1.000
_cell.length_b   1.000
_cell.length_c   1.000
_cell.angle_alpha   90.00
_cell.angle_beta   90.00
_cell.angle_gamma   90.00
#
_symmetry.space_group_name_H-M   'P 1'
#
loop_
_entity.id
_entity.type
_entity.pdbx_description
1 polymer ?
#
loop_
_entity_poly.entity_id
_entity_poly.type
_entity_poly.pdbx_seq_one_letter_code
_entity_poly.pdbx_strand_id
1 'polypeptide(L)'
;MANILVVDDELGIRDLLSEILNDEGHSVDLAENATQARSARQANSYDLVLLDIWMPDTDGVSLLKEWAMAGTLTMPVIMMSGHATIDTAVEATRIGAFSFLEKPITLQKLLKAVEQGLARSIPSAAQSAPTPDIADSPDMATAGNGAPPFASAVSAADQLPLSHQGFNLDRPLREARDGFEKAYFEFHLAR
;
A
#
# COMPACT_ATOMS: atom_id res chain seq x y z
N MET A 1 -22.57 2.58 -5.85
CA MET A 1 -22.41 4.04 -5.73
C MET A 1 -21.68 4.33 -4.44
N ALA A 2 -20.57 5.03 -4.50
CA ALA A 2 -19.78 5.43 -3.34
C ALA A 2 -19.60 6.94 -3.32
N ASN A 3 -19.48 7.53 -2.13
CA ASN A 3 -19.18 8.94 -1.96
C ASN A 3 -17.66 9.11 -1.84
N ILE A 4 -17.06 9.84 -2.77
CA ILE A 4 -15.62 10.04 -2.84
C ILE A 4 -15.31 11.52 -2.69
N LEU A 5 -14.37 11.86 -1.79
CA LEU A 5 -13.84 13.20 -1.67
C LEU A 5 -12.50 13.28 -2.41
N VAL A 6 -12.38 14.23 -3.31
CA VAL A 6 -11.12 14.55 -4.02
C VAL A 6 -10.56 15.85 -3.48
N VAL A 7 -9.35 15.79 -2.93
CA VAL A 7 -8.63 16.93 -2.38
C VAL A 7 -7.35 17.15 -3.17
N ASP A 8 -7.31 18.23 -3.95
CA ASP A 8 -6.16 18.59 -4.78
C ASP A 8 -6.24 20.09 -5.06
N ASP A 9 -5.13 20.82 -5.01
CA ASP A 9 -5.12 22.26 -5.28
C ASP A 9 -5.18 22.58 -6.79
N GLU A 10 -4.84 21.60 -7.62
CA GLU A 10 -4.85 21.73 -9.07
C GLU A 10 -6.25 21.45 -9.66
N LEU A 11 -6.87 22.52 -10.19
CA LEU A 11 -8.23 22.44 -10.74
C LEU A 11 -8.36 21.39 -11.84
N GLY A 12 -7.40 21.34 -12.77
CA GLY A 12 -7.44 20.37 -13.89
C GLY A 12 -7.42 18.92 -13.43
N ILE A 13 -6.72 18.62 -12.35
CA ILE A 13 -6.70 17.28 -11.75
C ILE A 13 -8.02 16.98 -11.06
N ARG A 14 -8.56 17.92 -10.30
CA ARG A 14 -9.88 17.74 -9.65
C ARG A 14 -10.98 17.46 -10.67
N ASP A 15 -11.03 18.23 -11.74
CA ASP A 15 -12.03 18.07 -12.80
C ASP A 15 -11.88 16.72 -13.48
N LEU A 16 -10.67 16.34 -13.85
CA LEU A 16 -10.37 15.04 -14.48
C LEU A 16 -10.78 13.87 -13.59
N LEU A 17 -10.39 13.89 -12.32
CA LEU A 17 -10.72 12.82 -11.37
C LEU A 17 -12.23 12.75 -11.13
N SER A 18 -12.89 13.90 -11.02
CA SER A 18 -14.34 13.98 -10.86
C SER A 18 -15.08 13.40 -12.06
N GLU A 19 -14.67 13.72 -13.28
CA GLU A 19 -15.27 13.21 -14.50
C GLU A 19 -15.14 11.68 -14.56
N ILE A 20 -13.95 11.15 -14.36
CA ILE A 20 -13.68 9.71 -14.37
C ILE A 20 -14.52 8.96 -13.33
N LEU A 21 -14.54 9.46 -12.10
CA LEU A 21 -15.25 8.79 -11.01
C LEU A 21 -16.77 8.89 -11.13
N ASN A 22 -17.29 10.00 -11.67
CA ASN A 22 -18.72 10.13 -11.99
C ASN A 22 -19.14 9.16 -13.11
N ASP A 23 -18.30 8.98 -14.12
CA ASP A 23 -18.55 8.01 -15.21
C ASP A 23 -18.62 6.56 -14.69
N GLU A 24 -17.86 6.25 -13.62
CA GLU A 24 -17.93 4.97 -12.92
C GLU A 24 -19.13 4.85 -11.95
N GLY A 25 -19.97 5.86 -11.87
CA GLY A 25 -21.18 5.87 -11.06
C GLY A 25 -20.97 6.23 -9.59
N HIS A 26 -19.87 6.89 -9.25
CA HIS A 26 -19.62 7.41 -7.92
C HIS A 26 -20.13 8.85 -7.78
N SER A 27 -20.38 9.27 -6.54
CA SER A 27 -20.64 10.66 -6.20
C SER A 27 -19.35 11.32 -5.73
N VAL A 28 -19.00 12.47 -6.29
CA VAL A 28 -17.70 13.10 -6.03
C VAL A 28 -17.88 14.50 -5.49
N ASP A 29 -17.30 14.76 -4.33
CA ASP A 29 -17.13 16.11 -3.78
C ASP A 29 -15.68 16.55 -3.97
N LEU A 30 -15.48 17.85 -4.23
CA LEU A 30 -14.19 18.43 -4.51
C LEU A 30 -13.78 19.39 -3.39
N ALA A 31 -12.52 19.35 -3.01
CA ALA A 31 -11.88 20.29 -2.11
C ALA A 31 -10.54 20.77 -2.70
N GLU A 32 -10.29 22.05 -2.67
CA GLU A 32 -9.06 22.64 -3.22
C GLU A 32 -7.93 22.80 -2.19
N ASN A 33 -8.24 22.57 -0.93
CA ASN A 33 -7.29 22.71 0.17
C ASN A 33 -7.74 21.89 1.40
N ALA A 34 -6.87 21.81 2.39
CA ALA A 34 -7.14 21.07 3.61
C ALA A 34 -8.31 21.65 4.42
N THR A 35 -8.50 22.96 4.40
CA THR A 35 -9.61 23.61 5.10
C THR A 35 -10.96 23.19 4.53
N GLN A 36 -11.10 23.18 3.22
CA GLN A 36 -12.30 22.67 2.56
C GLN A 36 -12.50 21.16 2.81
N ALA A 37 -11.41 20.39 2.77
CA ALA A 37 -11.47 18.97 3.06
C ALA A 37 -11.97 18.68 4.48
N ARG A 38 -11.52 19.45 5.48
CA ARG A 38 -12.03 19.34 6.86
C ARG A 38 -13.53 19.64 6.93
N SER A 39 -13.95 20.72 6.29
CA SER A 39 -15.37 21.12 6.26
C SER A 39 -16.24 20.07 5.56
N ALA A 40 -15.79 19.55 4.44
CA ALA A 40 -16.47 18.48 3.72
C ALA A 40 -16.62 17.22 4.58
N ARG A 41 -15.57 16.83 5.29
CA ARG A 41 -15.58 15.67 6.20
C ARG A 41 -16.49 15.84 7.40
N GLN A 42 -16.69 17.07 7.89
CA GLN A 42 -17.62 17.35 8.97
C GLN A 42 -19.08 17.33 8.50
N ALA A 43 -19.30 17.74 7.27
CA ALA A 43 -20.65 17.81 6.69
C ALA A 43 -21.14 16.46 6.15
N ASN A 44 -20.25 15.67 5.60
CA ASN A 44 -20.59 14.43 4.89
C ASN A 44 -19.70 13.24 5.30
N SER A 45 -20.24 12.05 5.11
CA SER A 45 -19.47 10.82 5.22
C SER A 45 -19.00 10.36 3.84
N TYR A 46 -17.76 9.98 3.74
CA TYR A 46 -17.15 9.48 2.50
C TYR A 46 -16.72 8.03 2.64
N ASP A 47 -16.83 7.30 1.54
CA ASP A 47 -16.41 5.91 1.45
C ASP A 47 -14.93 5.80 1.06
N LEU A 48 -14.39 6.86 0.45
CA LEU A 48 -12.99 6.95 0.02
C LEU A 48 -12.58 8.41 -0.11
N VAL A 49 -11.31 8.70 0.15
CA VAL A 49 -10.71 10.03 -0.06
C VAL A 49 -9.48 9.90 -0.96
N LEU A 50 -9.41 10.74 -1.98
CA LEU A 50 -8.20 11.00 -2.76
C LEU A 50 -7.58 12.29 -2.24
N LEU A 51 -6.36 12.24 -1.74
CA LEU A 51 -5.72 13.35 -1.04
C LEU A 51 -4.36 13.65 -1.64
N ASP A 52 -4.21 14.87 -2.19
CA ASP A 52 -2.90 15.34 -2.64
C ASP A 52 -1.99 15.65 -1.44
N ILE A 53 -0.70 15.36 -1.61
CA ILE A 53 0.31 15.66 -0.60
C ILE A 53 0.63 17.16 -0.58
N TRP A 54 0.79 17.76 -1.75
CA TRP A 54 1.23 19.15 -1.87
C TRP A 54 0.04 20.10 -2.02
N MET A 55 -0.31 20.77 -0.94
CA MET A 55 -1.36 21.79 -0.92
C MET A 55 -0.83 23.08 -0.28
N PRO A 56 -1.37 24.25 -0.65
CA PRO A 56 -0.82 25.54 -0.22
C PRO A 56 -1.02 25.86 1.27
N ASP A 57 -2.06 25.31 1.90
CA ASP A 57 -2.40 25.61 3.30
C ASP A 57 -1.86 24.59 4.29
N THR A 58 -1.93 23.33 3.95
CA THR A 58 -1.46 22.21 4.79
C THR A 58 -1.09 21.04 3.90
N ASP A 59 0.04 20.39 4.14
CA ASP A 59 0.38 19.20 3.37
C ASP A 59 -0.58 18.03 3.68
N GLY A 60 -0.82 17.17 2.68
CA GLY A 60 -1.77 16.07 2.81
C GLY A 60 -1.39 15.04 3.88
N VAL A 61 -0.11 14.85 4.14
CA VAL A 61 0.37 13.93 5.18
C VAL A 61 -0.01 14.45 6.56
N SER A 62 0.12 15.77 6.78
CA SER A 62 -0.31 16.42 8.03
C SER A 62 -1.81 16.32 8.24
N LEU A 63 -2.60 16.51 7.20
CA LEU A 63 -4.06 16.33 7.26
C LEU A 63 -4.44 14.88 7.57
N LEU A 64 -3.76 13.92 6.98
CA LEU A 64 -3.94 12.50 7.27
C LEU A 64 -3.62 12.18 8.74
N LYS A 65 -2.52 12.71 9.28
CA LYS A 65 -2.16 12.61 10.70
C LYS A 65 -3.25 13.17 11.61
N GLU A 66 -3.75 14.34 11.27
CA GLU A 66 -4.83 14.99 12.01
C GLU A 66 -6.07 14.10 12.10
N TRP A 67 -6.50 13.53 10.98
CA TRP A 67 -7.64 12.61 10.95
C TRP A 67 -7.39 11.31 11.71
N ALA A 68 -6.18 10.78 11.64
CA ALA A 68 -5.79 9.58 12.37
C ALA A 68 -5.80 9.83 13.90
N MET A 69 -5.24 10.95 14.34
CA MET A 69 -5.20 11.33 15.76
C MET A 69 -6.59 11.67 16.31
N ALA A 70 -7.45 12.26 15.49
CA ALA A 70 -8.84 12.56 15.87
C ALA A 70 -9.76 11.35 15.84
N GLY A 71 -9.28 10.18 15.41
CA GLY A 71 -10.09 8.98 15.24
C GLY A 71 -11.13 9.06 14.13
N THR A 72 -10.97 10.03 13.22
CA THR A 72 -11.90 10.25 12.09
C THR A 72 -11.44 9.61 10.80
N LEU A 73 -10.31 8.90 10.81
CA LEU A 73 -9.79 8.15 9.67
C LEU A 73 -10.50 6.78 9.57
N THR A 74 -11.76 6.81 9.21
CA THR A 74 -12.62 5.61 9.13
C THR A 74 -12.78 5.06 7.72
N MET A 75 -12.32 5.81 6.71
CA MET A 75 -12.37 5.46 5.29
C MET A 75 -10.97 5.28 4.73
N PRO A 76 -10.82 4.52 3.64
CA PRO A 76 -9.56 4.44 2.92
C PRO A 76 -9.18 5.81 2.34
N VAL A 77 -7.92 6.19 2.52
CA VAL A 77 -7.33 7.39 1.94
C VAL A 77 -6.24 6.98 0.96
N ILE A 78 -6.37 7.43 -0.27
CA ILE A 78 -5.36 7.26 -1.31
C ILE A 78 -4.61 8.57 -1.45
N MET A 79 -3.32 8.55 -1.17
CA MET A 79 -2.46 9.72 -1.32
C MET A 79 -2.03 9.89 -2.77
N MET A 80 -1.97 11.13 -3.25
CA MET A 80 -1.51 11.49 -4.59
C MET A 80 -0.31 12.42 -4.50
N SER A 81 0.68 12.25 -5.36
CA SER A 81 1.82 13.18 -5.42
C SER A 81 2.55 13.15 -6.75
N GLY A 82 2.98 14.32 -7.22
CA GLY A 82 3.85 14.45 -8.39
C GLY A 82 5.34 14.30 -8.09
N HIS A 83 5.74 14.44 -6.83
CA HIS A 83 7.14 14.43 -6.39
C HIS A 83 7.29 13.67 -5.07
N ALA A 84 6.68 12.51 -4.98
CA ALA A 84 6.79 11.72 -3.78
C ALA A 84 8.14 11.02 -3.69
N THR A 85 8.74 11.12 -2.53
CA THR A 85 9.83 10.23 -2.15
C THR A 85 9.26 8.95 -1.56
N ILE A 86 10.03 7.88 -1.60
CA ILE A 86 9.68 6.61 -0.96
C ILE A 86 9.39 6.84 0.54
N ASP A 87 10.14 7.72 1.18
CA ASP A 87 9.97 8.06 2.59
C ASP A 87 8.60 8.66 2.88
N THR A 88 8.11 9.56 2.03
CA THR A 88 6.77 10.15 2.17
C THR A 88 5.66 9.12 2.01
N ALA A 89 5.80 8.21 1.05
CA ALA A 89 4.84 7.12 0.85
C ALA A 89 4.82 6.16 2.05
N VAL A 90 5.99 5.82 2.58
CA VAL A 90 6.12 4.98 3.78
C VAL A 90 5.51 5.66 4.99
N GLU A 91 5.78 6.94 5.20
CA GLU A 91 5.21 7.72 6.31
C GLU A 91 3.67 7.76 6.21
N ALA A 92 3.12 8.09 5.06
CA ALA A 92 1.68 8.11 4.83
C ALA A 92 1.03 6.74 5.13
N THR A 93 1.64 5.65 4.70
CA THR A 93 1.17 4.29 4.97
C THR A 93 1.20 3.97 6.46
N ARG A 94 2.23 4.39 7.18
CA ARG A 94 2.33 4.20 8.64
C ARG A 94 1.24 4.95 9.41
N ILE A 95 0.86 6.13 8.93
CA ILE A 95 -0.21 6.93 9.53
C ILE A 95 -1.57 6.27 9.32
N GLY A 96 -1.76 5.61 8.19
CA GLY A 96 -3.00 4.92 7.87
C GLY A 96 -3.51 5.13 6.45
N ALA A 97 -2.69 5.67 5.53
CA ALA A 97 -3.04 5.72 4.12
C ALA A 97 -3.23 4.31 3.57
N PHE A 98 -4.28 4.14 2.78
CA PHE A 98 -4.57 2.86 2.15
C PHE A 98 -3.64 2.56 0.98
N SER A 99 -3.39 3.56 0.16
CA SER A 99 -2.58 3.44 -1.05
C SER A 99 -1.96 4.78 -1.42
N PHE A 100 -1.08 4.71 -2.40
CA PHE A 100 -0.35 5.85 -2.90
C PHE A 100 -0.36 5.84 -4.44
N LEU A 101 -0.65 6.99 -5.06
CA LEU A 101 -0.62 7.18 -6.50
C LEU A 101 0.37 8.27 -6.87
N GLU A 102 1.25 7.98 -7.79
CA GLU A 102 2.18 8.96 -8.35
C GLU A 102 1.55 9.65 -9.57
N LYS A 103 1.61 10.97 -9.60
CA LYS A 103 1.21 11.78 -10.77
C LYS A 103 2.30 11.68 -11.85
N PRO A 104 1.96 11.56 -13.13
CA PRO A 104 0.64 11.59 -13.72
C PRO A 104 -0.19 10.32 -13.44
N ILE A 105 -1.42 10.52 -12.96
CA ILE A 105 -2.30 9.43 -12.59
C ILE A 105 -2.95 8.88 -13.87
N THR A 106 -2.73 7.60 -14.14
CA THR A 106 -3.41 6.92 -15.25
C THR A 106 -4.79 6.43 -14.82
N LEU A 107 -5.72 6.40 -15.77
CA LEU A 107 -7.09 5.90 -15.55
C LEU A 107 -7.09 4.51 -14.88
N GLN A 108 -6.30 3.59 -15.39
CA GLN A 108 -6.22 2.23 -14.87
C GLN A 108 -5.72 2.16 -13.43
N LYS A 109 -4.69 2.94 -13.09
CA LYS A 109 -4.15 2.99 -11.72
C LYS A 109 -5.17 3.59 -10.75
N LEU A 110 -5.84 4.67 -11.17
CA LEU A 110 -6.88 5.31 -10.38
C LEU A 110 -8.04 4.36 -10.08
N LEU A 111 -8.63 3.77 -11.12
CA LEU A 111 -9.78 2.88 -10.98
C LEU A 111 -9.44 1.66 -10.14
N LYS A 112 -8.28 1.06 -10.34
CA LYS A 112 -7.81 -0.08 -9.55
C LYS A 112 -7.65 0.29 -8.07
N ALA A 113 -7.06 1.43 -7.77
CA ALA A 113 -6.86 1.89 -6.40
C ALA A 113 -8.20 2.21 -5.70
N VAL A 114 -9.12 2.86 -6.41
CA VAL A 114 -10.46 3.18 -5.92
C VAL A 114 -11.27 1.91 -5.67
N GLU A 115 -11.28 0.98 -6.60
CA GLU A 115 -11.96 -0.32 -6.46
C GLU A 115 -11.44 -1.09 -5.26
N GLN A 116 -10.13 -1.19 -5.09
CA GLN A 116 -9.52 -1.86 -3.94
C GLN A 116 -9.84 -1.15 -2.61
N GLY A 117 -9.83 0.17 -2.60
CA GLY A 117 -10.20 0.98 -1.44
C GLY A 117 -11.65 0.76 -1.03
N LEU A 118 -12.57 0.81 -1.97
CA LEU A 118 -13.99 0.59 -1.73
C LEU A 118 -14.32 -0.85 -1.33
N ALA A 119 -13.63 -1.83 -1.89
CA ALA A 119 -13.78 -3.24 -1.50
C ALA A 119 -13.41 -3.47 -0.03
N ARG A 120 -12.43 -2.73 0.50
CA ARG A 120 -12.03 -2.80 1.90
C ARG A 120 -12.98 -2.06 2.84
N SER A 121 -13.67 -1.05 2.35
CA SER A 121 -14.66 -0.28 3.12
C SER A 121 -15.96 -1.04 3.37
N ILE A 122 -16.22 -2.09 2.60
CA ILE A 122 -17.31 -3.02 2.91
C ILE A 122 -16.82 -3.84 4.09
N PRO A 123 -17.45 -3.76 5.28
CA PRO A 123 -17.12 -4.68 6.34
C PRO A 123 -17.31 -6.07 5.79
N SER A 124 -16.24 -6.83 5.74
CA SER A 124 -16.27 -8.22 5.30
C SER A 124 -17.18 -9.00 6.23
N ALA A 125 -18.47 -8.98 5.93
CA ALA A 125 -19.37 -9.99 6.42
C ALA A 125 -18.98 -11.28 5.69
N ALA A 126 -18.34 -12.17 6.42
CA ALA A 126 -18.07 -13.54 6.03
C ALA A 126 -17.01 -13.74 4.93
N GLN A 127 -15.75 -13.62 5.26
CA GLN A 127 -14.86 -14.67 4.84
C GLN A 127 -14.92 -15.78 5.88
N SER A 128 -15.94 -16.60 5.75
CA SER A 128 -15.94 -17.94 6.30
C SER A 128 -14.76 -18.66 5.67
N ALA A 129 -13.72 -18.86 6.44
CA ALA A 129 -12.70 -19.81 6.09
C ALA A 129 -13.38 -21.15 5.82
N PRO A 130 -13.07 -21.86 4.75
CA PRO A 130 -13.48 -23.25 4.67
C PRO A 130 -12.75 -24.00 5.79
N THR A 131 -13.48 -24.38 6.81
CA THR A 131 -13.05 -25.39 7.74
C THR A 131 -12.86 -26.67 6.94
N PRO A 132 -11.70 -27.30 6.99
CA PRO A 132 -11.62 -28.66 6.48
C PRO A 132 -12.47 -29.52 7.40
N ASP A 133 -13.51 -30.07 6.81
CA ASP A 133 -14.33 -31.12 7.36
C ASP A 133 -13.44 -32.32 7.65
N ILE A 134 -13.10 -32.53 8.90
CA ILE A 134 -12.54 -33.79 9.35
C ILE A 134 -13.74 -34.58 9.87
N ALA A 135 -14.33 -35.30 8.95
CA ALA A 135 -15.26 -36.34 9.30
C ALA A 135 -14.50 -37.50 9.95
N ASP A 136 -14.74 -37.63 11.21
CA ASP A 136 -15.04 -38.85 11.93
C ASP A 136 -14.41 -40.16 11.47
N SER A 137 -13.58 -40.68 12.34
CA SER A 137 -13.33 -42.09 12.43
C SER A 137 -13.28 -42.50 13.89
N PRO A 138 -14.04 -43.42 14.30
CA PRO A 138 -13.66 -44.21 15.48
C PRO A 138 -13.17 -45.59 15.04
N ASP A 139 -12.13 -46.06 15.54
CA ASP A 139 -12.09 -47.32 16.30
C ASP A 139 -10.66 -47.92 16.42
N MET A 140 -10.39 -48.17 17.65
CA MET A 140 -9.83 -49.33 18.34
C MET A 140 -8.39 -49.82 18.01
N ALA A 141 -7.61 -49.58 19.05
CA ALA A 141 -6.89 -50.58 19.86
C ALA A 141 -5.82 -51.43 19.19
N THR A 142 -4.64 -51.35 19.63
CA THR A 142 -3.99 -52.16 20.66
C THR A 142 -2.49 -51.95 20.62
N ALA A 143 -1.98 -51.71 21.80
CA ALA A 143 -0.75 -52.11 22.43
C ALA A 143 0.39 -52.73 21.59
N GLY A 144 1.57 -52.17 21.83
CA GLY A 144 2.79 -52.92 21.51
C GLY A 144 4.06 -52.06 21.49
N ASN A 145 4.48 -51.67 22.65
CA ASN A 145 5.81 -51.71 23.20
C ASN A 145 7.00 -51.68 22.25
N GLY A 146 7.90 -50.75 22.47
CA GLY A 146 9.24 -50.84 21.96
C GLY A 146 9.92 -49.54 21.64
N ALA A 147 10.41 -48.84 22.63
CA ALA A 147 11.42 -47.82 22.49
C ALA A 147 12.81 -48.43 22.58
N PRO A 148 13.85 -47.59 22.45
CA PRO A 148 14.69 -47.34 21.30
C PRO A 148 16.01 -48.17 21.43
N PRO A 149 17.07 -47.93 20.83
CA PRO A 149 17.91 -46.75 20.90
C PRO A 149 18.91 -46.52 19.72
N PHE A 150 19.47 -45.30 19.79
CA PHE A 150 20.87 -44.98 19.46
C PHE A 150 21.46 -45.32 18.08
N ALA A 151 21.98 -44.39 17.55
CA ALA A 151 23.37 -44.01 17.37
C ALA A 151 23.59 -43.36 16.04
N SER A 152 24.06 -42.18 16.15
CA SER A 152 25.38 -41.76 15.68
C SER A 152 25.77 -42.11 14.25
N ALA A 153 26.18 -41.11 13.67
CA ALA A 153 27.34 -40.94 12.81
C ALA A 153 26.99 -40.29 11.49
N VAL A 154 27.36 -39.07 11.49
CA VAL A 154 28.50 -38.52 10.78
C VAL A 154 28.53 -38.74 9.28
N SER A 155 28.68 -37.58 8.72
CA SER A 155 29.58 -37.36 7.61
C SER A 155 29.04 -37.51 6.21
N ALA A 156 29.13 -36.46 5.61
CA ALA A 156 29.77 -36.11 4.36
C ALA A 156 28.81 -35.18 3.59
N ALA A 157 29.10 -33.93 3.68
CA ALA A 157 29.65 -33.18 2.59
C ALA A 157 29.21 -33.71 1.22
N ASP A 158 28.20 -33.07 0.69
CA ASP A 158 28.16 -32.90 -0.74
C ASP A 158 27.88 -31.45 -1.08
N GLN A 159 28.93 -30.86 -1.58
CA GLN A 159 29.02 -29.51 -2.07
C GLN A 159 28.24 -29.43 -3.36
N LEU A 160 27.18 -28.63 -3.35
CA LEU A 160 26.68 -28.04 -4.57
C LEU A 160 27.09 -26.56 -4.57
N PRO A 161 27.79 -26.12 -5.60
CA PRO A 161 28.15 -24.71 -5.71
C PRO A 161 26.92 -23.94 -6.12
N LEU A 162 26.21 -23.40 -5.15
CA LEU A 162 25.33 -22.25 -5.38
C LEU A 162 26.26 -21.06 -5.59
N SER A 163 26.40 -20.67 -6.84
CA SER A 163 26.97 -19.40 -7.21
C SER A 163 26.06 -18.29 -6.67
N HIS A 164 26.19 -18.03 -5.40
CA HIS A 164 25.77 -16.78 -4.85
C HIS A 164 26.69 -15.72 -5.42
N GLN A 165 26.22 -14.97 -6.41
CA GLN A 165 26.75 -13.67 -6.66
C GLN A 165 26.57 -12.88 -5.35
N GLY A 166 27.64 -12.83 -4.60
CA GLY A 166 27.69 -12.17 -3.32
C GLY A 166 27.40 -10.70 -3.50
N PHE A 167 26.20 -10.30 -3.17
CA PHE A 167 25.97 -8.95 -2.75
C PHE A 167 26.72 -8.76 -1.44
N ASN A 168 27.84 -8.11 -1.54
CA ASN A 168 28.64 -7.73 -0.39
C ASN A 168 27.85 -6.69 0.42
N LEU A 169 27.14 -7.17 1.44
CA LEU A 169 26.39 -6.34 2.38
C LEU A 169 27.29 -5.48 3.30
N ASP A 170 28.62 -5.64 3.16
CA ASP A 170 29.60 -4.91 3.96
C ASP A 170 30.09 -3.59 3.33
N ARG A 171 29.56 -3.21 2.17
CA ARG A 171 29.87 -1.90 1.59
C ARG A 171 28.85 -0.89 2.04
N PRO A 172 29.28 0.25 2.61
CA PRO A 172 28.36 1.31 2.96
C PRO A 172 27.61 1.78 1.72
N LEU A 173 26.30 1.92 1.88
CA LEU A 173 25.31 2.34 0.87
C LEU A 173 25.74 3.58 0.04
N ARG A 174 26.73 4.34 0.51
CA ARG A 174 27.29 5.51 -0.19
C ARG A 174 28.11 5.15 -1.42
N GLU A 175 28.86 4.05 -1.39
CA GLU A 175 29.68 3.62 -2.54
C GLU A 175 28.84 2.99 -3.67
N ALA A 176 27.73 2.33 -3.34
CA ALA A 176 26.83 1.78 -4.33
C ALA A 176 26.10 2.91 -5.12
N ARG A 177 25.86 4.04 -4.47
CA ARG A 177 25.23 5.21 -5.08
C ARG A 177 26.16 5.93 -6.05
N ASP A 178 27.42 6.12 -5.67
CA ASP A 178 28.43 6.76 -6.53
C ASP A 178 28.75 5.93 -7.80
N GLY A 179 28.73 4.61 -7.69
CA GLY A 179 28.93 3.72 -8.84
C GLY A 179 27.78 3.77 -9.84
N PHE A 180 26.56 3.95 -9.36
CA PHE A 180 25.36 4.01 -10.21
C PHE A 180 25.22 5.36 -10.93
N GLU A 181 25.48 6.46 -10.24
CA GLU A 181 25.47 7.80 -10.84
C GLU A 181 26.55 7.95 -11.93
N LYS A 182 27.73 7.42 -11.70
CA LYS A 182 28.84 7.49 -12.66
C LYS A 182 28.56 6.70 -13.94
N ALA A 183 27.97 5.51 -13.80
CA ALA A 183 27.59 4.68 -14.95
C ALA A 183 26.42 5.29 -15.75
N TYR A 184 25.51 5.99 -15.07
CA TYR A 184 24.38 6.64 -15.72
C TYR A 184 24.80 7.90 -16.51
N PHE A 185 25.74 8.67 -15.97
CA PHE A 185 26.26 9.86 -16.65
C PHE A 185 27.16 9.52 -17.85
N GLU A 186 27.98 8.47 -17.76
CA GLU A 186 28.83 8.06 -18.89
C GLU A 186 28.01 7.49 -20.06
N PHE A 187 26.87 6.86 -19.79
CA PHE A 187 26.01 6.30 -20.84
C PHE A 187 25.22 7.38 -21.60
N HIS A 188 24.90 8.49 -20.95
CA HIS A 188 24.10 9.56 -21.57
C HIS A 188 24.93 10.70 -22.18
N LEU A 189 26.22 10.83 -21.88
CA LEU A 189 27.08 11.85 -22.44
C LEU A 189 27.91 11.38 -23.65
N ALA A 190 27.84 10.11 -24.04
CA ALA A 190 28.55 9.53 -25.17
C ALA A 190 27.75 9.48 -26.48
N ARG A 191 26.77 10.39 -26.63
CA ARG A 191 26.03 10.57 -27.90
C ARG A 191 26.17 11.98 -28.40
#